data_ca1c09c578d2c861688f389ee57854bc
#
_entry.id   ca1c09c578d2c861688f389ee57854bc
#
_cell.length_a   1.000
_cell.length_b   1.000
_cell.length_c   1.000
_cell.angle_alpha   90.00
_cell.angle_beta   90.00
_cell.angle_gamma   90.00
#
_symmetry.space_group_name_H-M   'P 1'
#
loop_
_entity.id
_entity.type
_entity.pdbx_description
1 polymer ?
#
loop_
_entity_poly.entity_id
_entity_poly.type
_entity_poly.pdbx_seq_one_letter_code
_entity_poly.pdbx_strand_id
1 'polypeptide(L)'
;KEDPWERLRKLKAGLPNTRLQMLLRGQNLLGYRHYSDDVVRAFVAKAAVNGIDVFRIFDAMNDVRNLRVSIEAVKAAGKHAQGTIAYTTSPVHTVEAFVKQAKAMQAMGIDSIAIKDMAGLLTPYATADLVRALKAEVDLPVFIHSHDTAGMGSMCQLKAIEAGADHIDTAISSFAWG
;
A
#
# COMPACT_ATOMS: atom_id res chain seq x y z
N LYS A 1 -28.37 -5.98 7.33
CA LYS A 1 -27.02 -5.75 6.75
C LYS A 1 -26.69 -4.28 6.95
N GLU A 2 -25.47 -3.98 7.40
CA GLU A 2 -24.99 -2.61 7.57
C GLU A 2 -24.58 -2.04 6.20
N ASP A 3 -24.90 -0.76 5.94
CA ASP A 3 -24.36 -0.04 4.79
C ASP A 3 -22.86 0.24 4.99
N PRO A 4 -21.96 -0.22 4.12
CA PRO A 4 -20.52 -0.02 4.27
C PRO A 4 -20.12 1.47 4.25
N TRP A 5 -20.86 2.32 3.54
CA TRP A 5 -20.58 3.75 3.51
C TRP A 5 -20.98 4.43 4.83
N GLU A 6 -22.09 3.98 5.43
CA GLU A 6 -22.51 4.46 6.75
C GLU A 6 -21.48 4.05 7.82
N ARG A 7 -21.01 2.81 7.80
CA ARG A 7 -19.92 2.36 8.68
C ARG A 7 -18.69 3.24 8.55
N LEU A 8 -18.26 3.55 7.33
CA LEU A 8 -17.09 4.38 7.08
C LEU A 8 -17.29 5.80 7.66
N ARG A 9 -18.45 6.41 7.44
CA ARG A 9 -18.77 7.72 8.01
C ARG A 9 -18.76 7.71 9.53
N LYS A 10 -19.32 6.67 10.17
CA LYS A 10 -19.29 6.50 11.63
C LYS A 10 -17.86 6.37 12.16
N LEU A 11 -17.01 5.58 11.49
CA LEU A 11 -15.59 5.45 11.84
C LEU A 11 -14.87 6.80 11.73
N LYS A 12 -15.09 7.53 10.65
CA LYS A 12 -14.47 8.84 10.46
C LYS A 12 -14.94 9.86 11.51
N ALA A 13 -16.21 9.85 11.86
CA ALA A 13 -16.76 10.72 12.91
C ALA A 13 -16.20 10.38 14.29
N GLY A 14 -15.98 9.09 14.59
CA GLY A 14 -15.39 8.64 15.86
C GLY A 14 -13.89 8.84 15.95
N LEU A 15 -13.21 9.00 14.80
CA LEU A 15 -11.74 9.12 14.70
C LEU A 15 -11.36 10.38 13.87
N PRO A 16 -11.74 11.58 14.31
CA PRO A 16 -11.59 12.81 13.51
C PRO A 16 -10.14 13.14 13.18
N ASN A 17 -9.20 12.81 14.07
CA ASN A 17 -7.78 13.10 13.96
C ASN A 17 -6.96 11.95 13.38
N THR A 18 -7.60 10.82 13.02
CA THR A 18 -6.95 9.65 12.46
C THR A 18 -7.26 9.53 10.98
N ARG A 19 -6.22 9.33 10.17
CA ARG A 19 -6.39 9.02 8.75
C ARG A 19 -6.93 7.61 8.58
N LEU A 20 -8.00 7.46 7.80
CA LEU A 20 -8.55 6.16 7.43
C LEU A 20 -7.92 5.70 6.11
N GLN A 21 -7.41 4.48 6.11
CA GLN A 21 -6.78 3.88 4.94
C GLN A 21 -7.61 2.72 4.41
N MET A 22 -7.66 2.59 3.09
CA MET A 22 -8.17 1.40 2.42
C MET A 22 -7.16 0.81 1.45
N LEU A 23 -7.26 -0.50 1.23
CA LEU A 23 -6.55 -1.18 0.16
C LEU A 23 -7.36 -1.04 -1.13
N LEU A 24 -6.67 -0.71 -2.23
CA LEU A 24 -7.28 -0.57 -3.56
C LEU A 24 -6.47 -1.40 -4.57
N ARG A 25 -7.11 -2.38 -5.19
CA ARG A 25 -6.45 -3.30 -6.15
C ARG A 25 -6.41 -2.71 -7.56
N GLY A 26 -5.85 -1.51 -7.71
CA GLY A 26 -5.79 -0.83 -9.00
C GLY A 26 -7.14 -0.85 -9.71
N GLN A 27 -7.16 -1.24 -10.98
CA GLN A 27 -8.35 -1.34 -11.81
C GLN A 27 -9.37 -2.39 -11.33
N ASN A 28 -8.94 -3.31 -10.45
CA ASN A 28 -9.80 -4.35 -9.89
C ASN A 28 -10.60 -3.87 -8.67
N LEU A 29 -10.36 -2.66 -8.17
CA LEU A 29 -10.99 -2.07 -6.98
C LEU A 29 -10.86 -3.00 -5.76
N LEU A 30 -11.95 -3.65 -5.35
CA LEU A 30 -12.00 -4.64 -4.26
C LEU A 30 -12.24 -6.07 -4.77
N GLY A 31 -12.35 -6.23 -6.10
CA GLY A 31 -12.70 -7.49 -6.75
C GLY A 31 -11.54 -8.20 -7.43
N TYR A 32 -11.90 -9.11 -8.34
CA TYR A 32 -10.98 -9.99 -9.07
C TYR A 32 -11.08 -9.85 -10.60
N ARG A 33 -11.75 -8.82 -11.08
CA ARG A 33 -11.84 -8.47 -12.49
C ARG A 33 -11.53 -6.99 -12.69
N HIS A 34 -11.11 -6.60 -13.87
CA HIS A 34 -10.93 -5.20 -14.22
C HIS A 34 -12.28 -4.51 -14.40
N TYR A 35 -12.40 -3.34 -13.81
CA TYR A 35 -13.51 -2.41 -14.04
C TYR A 35 -13.07 -1.33 -15.02
N SER A 36 -14.03 -0.67 -15.67
CA SER A 36 -13.75 0.47 -16.55
C SER A 36 -13.26 1.69 -15.76
N ASP A 37 -12.57 2.58 -16.43
CA ASP A 37 -11.93 3.76 -15.81
C ASP A 37 -12.94 4.66 -15.10
N ASP A 38 -14.14 4.83 -15.66
CA ASP A 38 -15.22 5.62 -15.07
C ASP A 38 -15.71 5.02 -13.75
N VAL A 39 -15.82 3.69 -13.67
CA VAL A 39 -16.18 3.00 -12.42
C VAL A 39 -15.08 3.16 -11.37
N VAL A 40 -13.80 3.06 -11.75
CA VAL A 40 -12.68 3.29 -10.83
C VAL A 40 -12.72 4.72 -10.28
N ARG A 41 -12.90 5.71 -11.14
CA ARG A 41 -12.97 7.12 -10.74
C ARG A 41 -14.18 7.38 -9.84
N ALA A 42 -15.34 6.85 -10.17
CA ALA A 42 -16.56 7.00 -9.35
C ALA A 42 -16.41 6.33 -7.99
N PHE A 43 -15.81 5.13 -7.92
CA PHE A 43 -15.56 4.44 -6.66
C PHE A 43 -14.61 5.23 -5.75
N VAL A 44 -13.48 5.70 -6.28
CA VAL A 44 -12.49 6.47 -5.51
C VAL A 44 -13.12 7.77 -4.99
N ALA A 45 -13.84 8.50 -5.83
CA ALA A 45 -14.54 9.72 -5.41
C ALA A 45 -15.56 9.42 -4.29
N LYS A 46 -16.33 8.34 -4.40
CA LYS A 46 -17.29 7.91 -3.40
C LYS A 46 -16.61 7.54 -2.07
N ALA A 47 -15.52 6.78 -2.12
CA ALA A 47 -14.75 6.41 -0.93
C ALA A 47 -14.15 7.64 -0.24
N ALA A 48 -13.59 8.56 -1.02
CA ALA A 48 -12.99 9.80 -0.51
C ALA A 48 -13.98 10.68 0.23
N VAL A 49 -15.19 10.92 -0.33
CA VAL A 49 -16.21 11.75 0.34
C VAL A 49 -16.82 11.08 1.55
N ASN A 50 -16.78 9.76 1.67
CA ASN A 50 -17.25 9.01 2.83
C ASN A 50 -16.19 8.85 3.93
N GLY A 51 -14.95 9.31 3.73
CA GLY A 51 -13.96 9.43 4.82
C GLY A 51 -12.64 8.71 4.62
N ILE A 52 -12.39 8.08 3.48
CA ILE A 52 -11.05 7.53 3.19
C ILE A 52 -10.07 8.67 2.92
N ASP A 53 -8.94 8.63 3.60
CA ASP A 53 -7.87 9.62 3.49
C ASP A 53 -6.65 9.08 2.72
N VAL A 54 -6.38 7.77 2.83
CA VAL A 54 -5.23 7.11 2.20
C VAL A 54 -5.70 5.93 1.39
N PHE A 55 -5.30 5.87 0.15
CA PHE A 55 -5.55 4.72 -0.74
C PHE A 55 -4.24 3.98 -0.97
N ARG A 56 -4.11 2.78 -0.38
CA ARG A 56 -3.00 1.86 -0.64
C ARG A 56 -3.28 1.11 -1.93
N ILE A 57 -2.65 1.54 -3.01
CA ILE A 57 -2.92 1.07 -4.37
C ILE A 57 -1.90 0.01 -4.73
N PHE A 58 -2.36 -1.21 -5.03
CA PHE A 58 -1.47 -2.31 -5.39
C PHE A 58 -2.00 -3.14 -6.55
N ASP A 59 -1.10 -3.87 -7.17
CA ASP A 59 -1.37 -4.97 -8.07
C ASP A 59 -0.58 -6.20 -7.61
N ALA A 60 -1.25 -7.35 -7.50
CA ALA A 60 -0.60 -8.58 -7.01
C ALA A 60 0.52 -9.08 -7.94
N MET A 61 0.47 -8.71 -9.21
CA MET A 61 1.47 -9.06 -10.23
C MET A 61 2.52 -7.96 -10.43
N ASN A 62 2.46 -6.88 -9.64
CA ASN A 62 3.31 -5.70 -9.77
C ASN A 62 3.24 -5.01 -11.14
N ASP A 63 2.10 -5.10 -11.83
CA ASP A 63 1.88 -4.38 -13.08
C ASP A 63 1.50 -2.93 -12.81
N VAL A 64 2.45 -2.02 -12.94
CA VAL A 64 2.24 -0.59 -12.70
C VAL A 64 1.19 0.04 -13.63
N ARG A 65 0.90 -0.56 -14.80
CA ARG A 65 -0.14 -0.09 -15.72
C ARG A 65 -1.53 -0.18 -15.09
N ASN A 66 -1.75 -1.20 -14.25
CA ASN A 66 -2.99 -1.41 -13.50
C ASN A 66 -3.22 -0.35 -12.41
N LEU A 67 -2.20 0.41 -12.02
CA LEU A 67 -2.27 1.38 -10.92
C LEU A 67 -2.62 2.80 -11.39
N ARG A 68 -2.32 3.13 -12.63
CA ARG A 68 -2.35 4.51 -13.14
C ARG A 68 -3.68 5.22 -12.91
N VAL A 69 -4.79 4.65 -13.38
CA VAL A 69 -6.12 5.29 -13.27
C VAL A 69 -6.53 5.48 -11.81
N SER A 70 -6.19 4.51 -10.95
CA SER A 70 -6.45 4.60 -9.51
C SER A 70 -5.64 5.73 -8.88
N ILE A 71 -4.36 5.86 -9.20
CA ILE A 71 -3.49 6.95 -8.72
C ILE A 71 -4.06 8.31 -9.16
N GLU A 72 -4.36 8.47 -10.45
CA GLU A 72 -4.97 9.69 -11.00
C GLU A 72 -6.27 10.05 -10.27
N ALA A 73 -7.15 9.08 -10.07
CA ALA A 73 -8.43 9.30 -9.39
C ALA A 73 -8.25 9.74 -7.93
N VAL A 74 -7.32 9.12 -7.21
CA VAL A 74 -7.00 9.47 -5.81
C VAL A 74 -6.43 10.89 -5.73
N LYS A 75 -5.50 11.24 -6.62
CA LYS A 75 -4.93 12.59 -6.68
C LYS A 75 -5.99 13.63 -7.04
N ALA A 76 -6.87 13.34 -7.99
CA ALA A 76 -8.00 14.22 -8.35
C ALA A 76 -8.98 14.43 -7.18
N ALA A 77 -9.14 13.44 -6.31
CA ALA A 77 -9.95 13.54 -5.10
C ALA A 77 -9.23 14.29 -3.94
N GLY A 78 -8.00 14.76 -4.14
CA GLY A 78 -7.19 15.43 -3.12
C GLY A 78 -6.79 14.50 -1.96
N LYS A 79 -6.67 13.20 -2.22
CA LYS A 79 -6.34 12.19 -1.22
C LYS A 79 -4.93 11.65 -1.40
N HIS A 80 -4.43 10.95 -0.38
CA HIS A 80 -3.09 10.37 -0.36
C HIS A 80 -3.07 9.07 -1.17
N ALA A 81 -2.27 9.05 -2.22
CA ALA A 81 -2.02 7.87 -3.05
C ALA A 81 -0.75 7.16 -2.54
N GLN A 82 -0.90 6.00 -1.93
CA GLN A 82 0.21 5.16 -1.54
C GLN A 82 0.41 4.06 -2.59
N GLY A 83 1.52 4.12 -3.34
CA GLY A 83 1.92 3.06 -4.26
C GLY A 83 2.47 1.87 -3.50
N THR A 84 2.23 0.65 -4.01
CA THR A 84 2.58 -0.56 -3.27
C THR A 84 3.38 -1.52 -4.12
N ILE A 85 4.45 -2.03 -3.56
CA ILE A 85 5.24 -3.16 -4.07
C ILE A 85 4.69 -4.42 -3.41
N ALA A 86 4.12 -5.35 -4.17
CA ALA A 86 3.79 -6.69 -3.71
C ALA A 86 5.09 -7.51 -3.65
N TYR A 87 5.62 -7.68 -2.45
CA TYR A 87 6.90 -8.37 -2.28
C TYR A 87 6.75 -9.86 -2.58
N THR A 88 7.66 -10.37 -3.38
CA THR A 88 7.80 -11.79 -3.68
C THR A 88 9.24 -12.13 -4.03
N THR A 89 9.56 -13.40 -4.12
CA THR A 89 10.90 -13.90 -4.47
C THR A 89 10.84 -14.72 -5.74
N SER A 90 11.66 -14.36 -6.70
CA SER A 90 11.89 -15.12 -7.93
C SER A 90 13.14 -14.58 -8.66
N PRO A 91 13.65 -15.24 -9.71
CA PRO A 91 14.79 -14.73 -10.47
C PRO A 91 14.59 -13.33 -11.10
N VAL A 92 13.34 -12.88 -11.27
CA VAL A 92 13.03 -11.57 -11.87
C VAL A 92 12.63 -10.51 -10.84
N HIS A 93 12.37 -10.89 -9.59
CA HIS A 93 12.00 -9.98 -8.52
C HIS A 93 13.23 -9.61 -7.68
N THR A 94 14.09 -8.78 -8.26
CA THR A 94 15.32 -8.29 -7.63
C THR A 94 15.07 -6.95 -6.93
N VAL A 95 16.00 -6.53 -6.09
CA VAL A 95 15.95 -5.20 -5.44
C VAL A 95 15.87 -4.09 -6.51
N GLU A 96 16.68 -4.21 -7.57
CA GLU A 96 16.69 -3.24 -8.68
C GLU A 96 15.33 -3.19 -9.41
N ALA A 97 14.68 -4.35 -9.59
CA ALA A 97 13.34 -4.41 -10.20
C ALA A 97 12.30 -3.69 -9.33
N PHE A 98 12.34 -3.86 -8.01
CA PHE A 98 11.47 -3.15 -7.07
C PHE A 98 11.75 -1.65 -7.03
N VAL A 99 13.01 -1.24 -7.06
CA VAL A 99 13.40 0.18 -7.17
C VAL A 99 12.89 0.79 -8.47
N LYS A 100 13.03 0.09 -9.59
CA LYS A 100 12.49 0.54 -10.88
C LYS A 100 10.97 0.72 -10.83
N GLN A 101 10.26 -0.22 -10.20
CA GLN A 101 8.81 -0.12 -9.99
C GLN A 101 8.46 1.10 -9.11
N ALA A 102 9.18 1.32 -8.03
CA ALA A 102 9.00 2.46 -7.14
C ALA A 102 9.17 3.79 -7.88
N LYS A 103 10.23 3.93 -8.68
CA LYS A 103 10.46 5.12 -9.53
C LYS A 103 9.33 5.34 -10.54
N ALA A 104 8.84 4.28 -11.15
CA ALA A 104 7.71 4.37 -12.08
C ALA A 104 6.44 4.88 -11.37
N MET A 105 6.14 4.40 -10.17
CA MET A 105 5.02 4.87 -9.36
C MET A 105 5.24 6.33 -8.87
N GLN A 106 6.46 6.69 -8.47
CA GLN A 106 6.80 8.07 -8.12
C GLN A 106 6.54 9.03 -9.28
N ALA A 107 6.91 8.63 -10.50
CA ALA A 107 6.63 9.43 -11.69
C ALA A 107 5.12 9.58 -11.99
N MET A 108 4.27 8.69 -11.47
CA MET A 108 2.81 8.81 -11.54
C MET A 108 2.24 9.73 -10.45
N GLY A 109 3.06 10.25 -9.54
CA GLY A 109 2.67 11.21 -8.51
C GLY A 109 2.11 10.61 -7.23
N ILE A 110 2.54 9.42 -6.84
CA ILE A 110 2.21 8.85 -5.51
C ILE A 110 2.84 9.67 -4.38
N ASP A 111 2.26 9.59 -3.19
CA ASP A 111 2.69 10.34 -2.01
C ASP A 111 3.54 9.51 -1.04
N SER A 112 3.51 8.18 -1.13
CA SER A 112 4.35 7.26 -0.35
C SER A 112 4.41 5.89 -1.00
N ILE A 113 5.37 5.06 -0.56
CA ILE A 113 5.54 3.68 -1.02
C ILE A 113 5.32 2.72 0.15
N ALA A 114 4.58 1.63 -0.09
CA ALA A 114 4.47 0.51 0.83
C ALA A 114 5.12 -0.74 0.24
N ILE A 115 5.96 -1.40 1.02
CA ILE A 115 6.40 -2.77 0.76
C ILE A 115 5.38 -3.69 1.44
N LYS A 116 4.66 -4.49 0.66
CA LYS A 116 3.59 -5.37 1.14
C LYS A 116 4.02 -6.82 1.00
N ASP A 117 4.40 -7.41 2.11
CA ASP A 117 4.77 -8.83 2.21
C ASP A 117 3.57 -9.66 2.65
N MET A 118 2.76 -10.09 1.68
CA MET A 118 1.54 -10.87 1.93
C MET A 118 1.82 -12.32 2.32
N ALA A 119 2.95 -12.86 1.90
CA ALA A 119 3.29 -14.27 2.12
C ALA A 119 4.32 -14.49 3.24
N GLY A 120 4.82 -13.42 3.87
CA GLY A 120 5.83 -13.50 4.92
C GLY A 120 7.19 -13.99 4.40
N LEU A 121 7.55 -13.57 3.18
CA LEU A 121 8.80 -13.99 2.52
C LEU A 121 10.00 -13.11 2.85
N LEU A 122 9.77 -11.90 3.35
CA LEU A 122 10.84 -11.01 3.77
C LEU A 122 11.64 -11.64 4.92
N THR A 123 12.95 -11.60 4.77
CA THR A 123 13.90 -11.87 5.86
C THR A 123 14.39 -10.54 6.44
N PRO A 124 14.91 -10.49 7.67
CA PRO A 124 15.36 -9.25 8.29
C PRO A 124 16.40 -8.47 7.45
N TYR A 125 17.39 -9.16 6.90
CA TYR A 125 18.43 -8.51 6.10
C TYR A 125 17.93 -8.10 4.70
N ALA A 126 17.14 -8.95 4.03
CA ALA A 126 16.51 -8.58 2.75
C ALA A 126 15.60 -7.36 2.91
N THR A 127 14.91 -7.24 4.04
CA THR A 127 14.11 -6.05 4.37
C THR A 127 15.00 -4.81 4.46
N ALA A 128 16.11 -4.89 5.20
CA ALA A 128 17.04 -3.76 5.33
C ALA A 128 17.61 -3.34 3.98
N ASP A 129 18.02 -4.30 3.15
CA ASP A 129 18.62 -4.02 1.85
C ASP A 129 17.62 -3.36 0.90
N LEU A 130 16.39 -3.86 0.85
CA LEU A 130 15.32 -3.27 0.03
C LEU A 130 14.95 -1.84 0.51
N VAL A 131 14.82 -1.64 1.82
CA VAL A 131 14.50 -0.31 2.37
C VAL A 131 15.61 0.68 2.06
N ARG A 132 16.88 0.33 2.29
CA ARG A 132 18.02 1.19 1.96
C ARG A 132 18.05 1.56 0.47
N ALA A 133 17.83 0.57 -0.40
CA ALA A 133 17.81 0.80 -1.85
C ALA A 133 16.69 1.76 -2.25
N LEU A 134 15.48 1.60 -1.69
CA LEU A 134 14.37 2.51 -1.94
C LEU A 134 14.69 3.93 -1.41
N LYS A 135 15.16 4.05 -0.16
CA LYS A 135 15.49 5.36 0.44
C LYS A 135 16.62 6.09 -0.31
N ALA A 136 17.52 5.37 -0.98
CA ALA A 136 18.57 5.97 -1.79
C ALA A 136 18.08 6.50 -3.15
N GLU A 137 16.97 5.96 -3.67
CA GLU A 137 16.58 6.13 -5.07
C GLU A 137 15.21 6.82 -5.26
N VAL A 138 14.40 6.93 -4.20
CA VAL A 138 13.10 7.60 -4.24
C VAL A 138 12.98 8.58 -3.06
N ASP A 139 12.42 9.74 -3.35
CA ASP A 139 12.20 10.81 -2.35
C ASP A 139 10.77 10.72 -1.79
N LEU A 140 10.43 9.56 -1.22
CA LEU A 140 9.10 9.29 -0.69
C LEU A 140 9.17 8.54 0.64
N PRO A 141 8.21 8.73 1.54
CA PRO A 141 8.09 7.90 2.74
C PRO A 141 7.90 6.42 2.39
N VAL A 142 8.63 5.55 3.10
CA VAL A 142 8.60 4.08 2.91
C VAL A 142 7.90 3.42 4.09
N PHE A 143 6.90 2.61 3.78
CA PHE A 143 6.08 1.84 4.73
C PHE A 143 6.40 0.36 4.61
N ILE A 144 6.39 -0.36 5.75
CA ILE A 144 6.50 -1.82 5.79
C ILE A 144 5.20 -2.42 6.29
N HIS A 145 4.67 -3.39 5.53
CA HIS A 145 3.51 -4.20 5.88
C HIS A 145 3.87 -5.68 5.71
N SER A 146 3.67 -6.48 6.75
CA SER A 146 3.86 -7.94 6.70
C SER A 146 2.69 -8.66 7.32
N HIS A 147 2.33 -9.83 6.76
CA HIS A 147 1.35 -10.74 7.33
C HIS A 147 1.95 -11.68 8.39
N ASP A 148 3.27 -11.61 8.59
CA ASP A 148 4.02 -12.39 9.59
C ASP A 148 3.87 -13.93 9.51
N THR A 149 3.52 -14.45 8.34
CA THR A 149 3.27 -15.89 8.13
C THR A 149 4.47 -16.76 8.51
N ALA A 150 5.70 -16.27 8.33
CA ALA A 150 6.93 -16.97 8.67
C ALA A 150 7.44 -16.67 10.10
N GLY A 151 6.72 -15.86 10.89
CA GLY A 151 7.11 -15.48 12.25
C GLY A 151 8.33 -14.54 12.32
N MET A 152 8.72 -13.91 11.22
CA MET A 152 9.85 -12.99 11.16
C MET A 152 9.47 -11.52 11.13
N GLY A 153 8.17 -11.21 11.16
CA GLY A 153 7.65 -9.86 10.92
C GLY A 153 8.24 -8.83 11.88
N SER A 154 8.30 -9.11 13.17
CA SER A 154 8.88 -8.18 14.16
C SER A 154 10.37 -7.89 13.90
N MET A 155 11.14 -8.92 13.51
CA MET A 155 12.56 -8.74 13.17
C MET A 155 12.73 -7.96 11.87
N CYS A 156 11.86 -8.20 10.88
CA CYS A 156 11.85 -7.45 9.62
C CYS A 156 11.49 -5.97 9.87
N GLN A 157 10.51 -5.69 10.74
CA GLN A 157 10.13 -4.33 11.11
C GLN A 157 11.28 -3.60 11.82
N LEU A 158 11.97 -4.26 12.76
CA LEU A 158 13.15 -3.69 13.42
C LEU A 158 14.23 -3.34 12.39
N LYS A 159 14.55 -4.25 11.49
CA LYS A 159 15.55 -4.02 10.44
C LYS A 159 15.12 -2.96 9.43
N ALA A 160 13.83 -2.83 9.16
CA ALA A 160 13.30 -1.77 8.34
C ALA A 160 13.50 -0.39 9.00
N ILE A 161 13.22 -0.27 10.28
CA ILE A 161 13.42 0.98 11.05
C ILE A 161 14.91 1.37 11.05
N GLU A 162 15.81 0.43 11.34
CA GLU A 162 17.26 0.65 11.31
C GLU A 162 17.75 1.05 9.91
N ALA A 163 17.07 0.61 8.85
CA ALA A 163 17.38 0.94 7.46
C ALA A 163 16.76 2.26 6.99
N GLY A 164 15.94 2.93 7.81
CA GLY A 164 15.34 4.23 7.53
C GLY A 164 13.90 4.17 7.00
N ALA A 165 13.14 3.09 7.23
CA ALA A 165 11.72 3.08 6.97
C ALA A 165 11.01 4.14 7.82
N ASP A 166 10.07 4.87 7.22
CA ASP A 166 9.38 5.97 7.88
C ASP A 166 8.18 5.48 8.71
N HIS A 167 7.57 4.35 8.29
CA HIS A 167 6.38 3.81 8.94
C HIS A 167 6.37 2.28 8.92
N ILE A 168 5.75 1.69 9.93
CA ILE A 168 5.45 0.26 10.00
C ILE A 168 3.94 0.07 10.26
N ASP A 169 3.36 -0.95 9.64
CA ASP A 169 2.00 -1.36 9.92
C ASP A 169 2.01 -2.34 11.12
N THR A 170 1.12 -2.10 12.06
CA THR A 170 0.92 -2.97 13.22
C THR A 170 -0.55 -3.31 13.37
N ALA A 171 -0.86 -4.34 14.15
CA ALA A 171 -2.21 -4.72 14.51
C ALA A 171 -2.31 -4.91 16.03
N ILE A 172 -3.54 -4.78 16.56
CA ILE A 172 -3.83 -5.18 17.93
C ILE A 172 -3.66 -6.70 18.00
N SER A 173 -2.92 -7.21 18.98
CA SER A 173 -2.47 -8.61 19.05
C SER A 173 -3.60 -9.62 18.90
N SER A 174 -4.79 -9.34 19.44
CA SER A 174 -5.98 -10.19 19.28
C SER A 174 -6.51 -10.28 17.84
N PHE A 175 -6.08 -9.40 16.94
CA PHE A 175 -6.44 -9.37 15.51
C PHE A 175 -5.25 -9.60 14.59
N ALA A 176 -4.07 -9.92 15.16
CA ALA A 176 -2.81 -10.00 14.39
C ALA A 176 -2.61 -11.35 13.67
N TRP A 177 -3.45 -12.32 13.95
CA TRP A 177 -3.35 -13.68 13.40
C TRP A 177 -4.32 -13.82 12.22
N GLY A 178 -3.92 -13.36 11.05
CA GLY A 178 -4.76 -13.45 9.88
C GLY A 178 -3.98 -13.76 8.61
#